data_f83a2967feec4da4a3035397df934faa
#
_entry.id   f83a2967feec4da4a3035397df934faa
#
_cell.length_a   1.000
_cell.length_b   1.000
_cell.length_c   1.000
_cell.angle_alpha   90.00
_cell.angle_beta   90.00
_cell.angle_gamma   90.00
#
_symmetry.space_group_name_H-M   'P 1'
#
loop_
_entity.id
_entity.type
_entity.pdbx_description
1 polymer ?
#
loop_
_entity_poly.entity_id
_entity_poly.type
_entity_poly.pdbx_seq_one_letter_code
_entity_poly.pdbx_strand_id
1 'polypeptide(L)'
;MLDADERRTVVITGCSPGGIGYSLCCAFKAKGLRVFATARRLEDLASLEAKGIETLALTVDDPQSVLQCYAEIERRVGSRGLDYLVNNAGQNYTVPAMEADLQEARQIFETNFFAVILICQTFLPLLLKAKGSIVQIGSVSGVMPYVFGSVYNASKAALHSLSDTMRIELAPFGVKVVTVITGGVQSRIAREDRQLAPDSLYKGILPEYNRRVQHSQEGAMSRDTYAQSVVAQIVRHSGSRSYKKWLWEGNKSKLIQLLVGGWLWFGLFDWMFARMFDLKKLKRE
;
A
#
# COMPACT_ATOMS: atom_id res chain seq x y z
N MET A 1 -24.00 20.14 23.70
CA MET A 1 -23.54 18.84 23.19
C MET A 1 -23.36 19.02 21.70
N LEU A 2 -22.13 18.93 21.19
CA LEU A 2 -21.90 18.89 19.74
C LEU A 2 -22.56 17.60 19.25
N ASP A 3 -23.46 17.70 18.27
CA ASP A 3 -24.05 16.54 17.61
C ASP A 3 -22.92 15.58 17.21
N ALA A 4 -22.94 14.37 17.74
CA ALA A 4 -21.92 13.38 17.43
C ALA A 4 -22.03 13.06 15.93
N ASP A 5 -20.97 13.35 15.19
CA ASP A 5 -20.90 13.04 13.76
C ASP A 5 -21.08 11.52 13.57
N GLU A 6 -22.24 11.10 13.07
CA GLU A 6 -22.62 9.68 12.93
C GLU A 6 -21.96 9.01 11.70
N ARG A 7 -21.25 9.76 10.87
CA ARG A 7 -20.59 9.18 9.69
C ARG A 7 -19.52 8.16 10.09
N ARG A 8 -19.42 7.09 9.32
CA ARG A 8 -18.31 6.15 9.46
C ARG A 8 -16.98 6.86 9.21
N THR A 9 -15.97 6.47 9.97
CA THR A 9 -14.66 7.12 10.03
C THR A 9 -13.61 6.30 9.28
N VAL A 10 -12.68 6.98 8.61
CA VAL A 10 -11.52 6.36 7.97
C VAL A 10 -10.25 7.18 8.17
N VAL A 11 -9.19 6.51 8.59
CA VAL A 11 -7.82 7.06 8.62
C VAL A 11 -7.02 6.45 7.46
N ILE A 12 -6.33 7.30 6.70
CA ILE A 12 -5.53 6.86 5.54
C ILE A 12 -4.13 7.40 5.67
N THR A 13 -3.12 6.53 5.58
CA THR A 13 -1.71 6.93 5.64
C THR A 13 -1.15 7.23 4.25
N GLY A 14 -0.24 8.25 4.15
CA GLY A 14 0.45 8.56 2.91
C GLY A 14 -0.43 9.22 1.83
N CYS A 15 -1.09 10.34 2.16
CA CYS A 15 -2.07 11.02 1.32
C CYS A 15 -1.53 12.19 0.52
N SER A 16 -0.21 12.33 0.33
CA SER A 16 0.38 13.41 -0.46
C SER A 16 -0.16 13.45 -1.90
N PRO A 17 -0.24 14.64 -2.54
CA PRO A 17 -0.79 14.82 -3.89
C PRO A 17 -0.09 13.92 -4.92
N GLY A 18 -0.86 13.36 -5.83
CA GLY A 18 -0.36 12.47 -6.88
C GLY A 18 -0.14 11.02 -6.43
N GLY A 19 -0.40 10.69 -5.16
CA GLY A 19 -0.39 9.33 -4.63
C GLY A 19 -1.76 8.66 -4.64
N ILE A 20 -1.78 7.35 -4.45
CA ILE A 20 -3.01 6.54 -4.32
C ILE A 20 -3.83 6.99 -3.10
N GLY A 21 -3.16 7.30 -1.97
CA GLY A 21 -3.82 7.74 -0.74
C GLY A 21 -4.67 8.99 -0.92
N TYR A 22 -4.22 9.95 -1.73
CA TYR A 22 -4.98 11.14 -2.08
C TYR A 22 -6.33 10.78 -2.73
N SER A 23 -6.30 9.91 -3.74
CA SER A 23 -7.51 9.50 -4.45
C SER A 23 -8.42 8.63 -3.58
N LEU A 24 -7.84 7.80 -2.69
CA LEU A 24 -8.62 7.05 -1.69
C LEU A 24 -9.38 8.00 -0.73
N CYS A 25 -8.74 9.08 -0.26
CA CYS A 25 -9.41 10.09 0.56
C CYS A 25 -10.64 10.67 -0.15
N CYS A 26 -10.48 11.08 -1.41
CA CYS A 26 -11.57 11.62 -2.21
C CYS A 26 -12.69 10.58 -2.42
N ALA A 27 -12.33 9.32 -2.70
CA ALA A 27 -13.30 8.26 -2.93
C ALA A 27 -14.09 7.88 -1.65
N PHE A 28 -13.43 7.79 -0.49
CA PHE A 28 -14.13 7.56 0.79
C PHE A 28 -15.05 8.72 1.15
N LYS A 29 -14.60 9.98 0.96
CA LYS A 29 -15.44 11.15 1.16
C LYS A 29 -16.68 11.12 0.26
N ALA A 30 -16.53 10.78 -1.02
CA ALA A 30 -17.64 10.64 -1.95
C ALA A 30 -18.64 9.55 -1.56
N LYS A 31 -18.25 8.59 -0.70
CA LYS A 31 -19.14 7.61 -0.07
C LYS A 31 -19.74 8.08 1.26
N GLY A 32 -19.58 9.36 1.61
CA GLY A 32 -20.14 9.95 2.81
C GLY A 32 -19.40 9.63 4.11
N LEU A 33 -18.16 9.14 4.04
CA LEU A 33 -17.38 8.89 5.24
C LEU A 33 -16.69 10.17 5.74
N ARG A 34 -16.43 10.22 7.04
CA ARG A 34 -15.54 11.18 7.68
C ARG A 34 -14.11 10.72 7.50
N VAL A 35 -13.29 11.48 6.78
CA VAL A 35 -11.97 11.06 6.32
C VAL A 35 -10.88 11.85 7.05
N PHE A 36 -9.91 11.14 7.63
CA PHE A 36 -8.68 11.66 8.18
C PHE A 36 -7.52 11.29 7.24
N ALA A 37 -7.03 12.28 6.52
CA ALA A 37 -5.89 12.13 5.61
C ALA A 37 -4.59 12.44 6.34
N THR A 38 -3.56 11.61 6.18
CA THR A 38 -2.28 11.86 6.84
C THR A 38 -1.11 11.87 5.86
N ALA A 39 -0.13 12.72 6.13
CA ALA A 39 1.16 12.81 5.44
C ALA A 39 2.25 13.33 6.38
N ARG A 40 3.52 13.17 6.01
CA ARG A 40 4.66 13.66 6.80
C ARG A 40 4.64 15.18 6.98
N ARG A 41 4.24 15.90 5.95
CA ARG A 41 4.13 17.36 5.95
C ARG A 41 2.67 17.75 5.78
N LEU A 42 2.17 18.57 6.69
CA LEU A 42 0.77 19.00 6.68
C LEU A 42 0.41 19.85 5.45
N GLU A 43 1.36 20.65 4.98
CA GLU A 43 1.21 21.48 3.78
C GLU A 43 0.93 20.65 2.50
N ASP A 44 1.40 19.41 2.44
CA ASP A 44 1.07 18.48 1.33
C ASP A 44 -0.42 18.13 1.28
N LEU A 45 -1.16 18.38 2.35
CA LEU A 45 -2.58 18.02 2.48
C LEU A 45 -3.55 19.18 2.23
N ALA A 46 -3.06 20.39 2.00
CA ALA A 46 -3.89 21.61 1.84
C ALA A 46 -5.01 21.44 0.78
N SER A 47 -4.74 20.73 -0.31
CA SER A 47 -5.74 20.47 -1.35
C SER A 47 -6.83 19.46 -0.93
N LEU A 48 -6.57 18.59 0.06
CA LEU A 48 -7.57 17.72 0.67
C LEU A 48 -8.38 18.47 1.72
N GLU A 49 -7.72 19.33 2.49
CA GLU A 49 -8.37 20.21 3.47
C GLU A 49 -9.38 21.14 2.79
N ALA A 50 -8.99 21.77 1.67
CA ALA A 50 -9.90 22.57 0.85
C ALA A 50 -11.12 21.80 0.33
N LYS A 51 -11.05 20.48 0.27
CA LYS A 51 -12.19 19.60 -0.03
C LYS A 51 -12.99 19.21 1.23
N GLY A 52 -12.68 19.74 2.42
CA GLY A 52 -13.32 19.42 3.69
C GLY A 52 -12.97 18.00 4.18
N ILE A 53 -11.76 17.53 3.94
CA ILE A 53 -11.17 16.31 4.51
C ILE A 53 -10.29 16.76 5.68
N GLU A 54 -10.40 16.08 6.81
CA GLU A 54 -9.57 16.37 7.98
C GLU A 54 -8.15 15.90 7.75
N THR A 55 -7.18 16.73 8.10
CA THR A 55 -5.75 16.48 7.82
C THR A 55 -4.95 16.43 9.10
N LEU A 56 -3.96 15.53 9.16
CA LEU A 56 -3.03 15.39 10.27
C LEU A 56 -1.61 15.05 9.76
N ALA A 57 -0.61 15.55 10.49
CA ALA A 57 0.77 15.13 10.25
C ALA A 57 0.98 13.70 10.79
N LEU A 58 1.68 12.87 10.01
CA LEU A 58 2.05 11.51 10.41
C LEU A 58 3.30 11.06 9.66
N THR A 59 4.37 10.82 10.40
CA THR A 59 5.54 10.07 9.97
C THR A 59 5.35 8.63 10.45
N VAL A 60 5.11 7.71 9.52
CA VAL A 60 4.60 6.36 9.82
C VAL A 60 5.58 5.48 10.58
N ASP A 61 6.88 5.73 10.42
CA ASP A 61 8.01 5.04 11.05
C ASP A 61 8.56 5.78 12.27
N ASP A 62 7.86 6.81 12.77
CA ASP A 62 8.16 7.51 14.02
C ASP A 62 7.08 7.21 15.07
N PRO A 63 7.41 6.45 16.15
CA PRO A 63 6.45 6.10 17.18
C PRO A 63 5.80 7.30 17.87
N GLN A 64 6.52 8.40 18.07
CA GLN A 64 5.96 9.60 18.69
C GLN A 64 4.94 10.28 17.77
N SER A 65 5.26 10.37 16.49
CA SER A 65 4.32 10.90 15.49
C SER A 65 3.04 10.05 15.39
N VAL A 66 3.17 8.71 15.47
CA VAL A 66 2.03 7.79 15.45
C VAL A 66 1.15 7.99 16.69
N LEU A 67 1.74 8.09 17.88
CA LEU A 67 0.99 8.33 19.12
C LEU A 67 0.28 9.68 19.13
N GLN A 68 0.91 10.74 18.65
CA GLN A 68 0.31 12.09 18.58
C GLN A 68 -0.88 12.07 17.59
N CYS A 69 -0.71 11.45 16.44
CA CYS A 69 -1.79 11.29 15.45
C CYS A 69 -2.95 10.48 16.03
N TYR A 70 -2.67 9.38 16.71
CA TYR A 70 -3.69 8.56 17.40
C TYR A 70 -4.49 9.37 18.41
N ALA A 71 -3.79 10.08 19.32
CA ALA A 71 -4.45 10.86 20.39
C ALA A 71 -5.39 11.91 19.81
N GLU A 72 -5.00 12.60 18.74
CA GLU A 72 -5.87 13.59 18.10
C GLU A 72 -7.06 12.95 17.40
N ILE A 73 -6.88 11.80 16.75
CA ILE A 73 -7.99 11.07 16.13
C ILE A 73 -8.92 10.52 17.21
N GLU A 74 -8.40 9.93 18.29
CA GLU A 74 -9.21 9.45 19.42
C GLU A 74 -10.09 10.55 20.00
N ARG A 75 -9.50 11.73 20.21
CA ARG A 75 -10.24 12.92 20.68
C ARG A 75 -11.37 13.31 19.74
N ARG A 76 -11.17 13.21 18.42
CA ARG A 76 -12.17 13.59 17.39
C ARG A 76 -13.26 12.55 17.17
N VAL A 77 -12.95 11.26 17.30
CA VAL A 77 -13.93 10.18 17.05
C VAL A 77 -14.67 9.75 18.33
N GLY A 78 -14.08 10.00 19.50
CA GLY A 78 -14.67 9.73 20.81
C GLY A 78 -15.02 8.27 21.03
N SER A 79 -16.24 8.02 21.56
CA SER A 79 -16.72 6.67 21.87
C SER A 79 -17.04 5.83 20.63
N ARG A 80 -17.20 6.44 19.46
CA ARG A 80 -17.56 5.76 18.21
C ARG A 80 -16.44 4.82 17.72
N GLY A 81 -15.19 5.21 17.92
CA GLY A 81 -14.04 4.47 17.42
C GLY A 81 -13.76 4.70 15.93
N LEU A 82 -13.00 3.78 15.30
CA LEU A 82 -12.51 3.89 13.93
C LEU A 82 -13.07 2.74 13.06
N ASP A 83 -13.83 3.07 12.02
CA ASP A 83 -14.42 2.08 11.12
C ASP A 83 -13.38 1.52 10.12
N TYR A 84 -12.44 2.34 9.63
CA TYR A 84 -11.42 1.91 8.69
C TYR A 84 -10.05 2.51 8.99
N LEU A 85 -9.03 1.67 9.03
CA LEU A 85 -7.62 2.05 9.00
C LEU A 85 -7.01 1.60 7.68
N VAL A 86 -6.59 2.54 6.84
CA VAL A 86 -5.99 2.24 5.52
C VAL A 86 -4.49 2.50 5.57
N ASN A 87 -3.70 1.45 5.66
CA ASN A 87 -2.24 1.49 5.57
C ASN A 87 -1.84 1.54 4.09
N ASN A 88 -1.70 2.77 3.57
CA ASN A 88 -1.34 3.04 2.19
C ASN A 88 0.08 3.58 2.04
N ALA A 89 0.64 4.21 3.05
CA ALA A 89 2.02 4.68 3.03
C ALA A 89 2.99 3.55 2.65
N GLY A 90 3.95 3.85 1.79
CA GLY A 90 4.93 2.88 1.33
C GLY A 90 5.94 3.49 0.37
N GLN A 91 7.07 2.81 0.22
CA GLN A 91 8.17 3.18 -0.65
C GLN A 91 8.50 2.03 -1.60
N ASN A 92 8.94 2.37 -2.83
CA ASN A 92 9.47 1.42 -3.79
C ASN A 92 11.00 1.38 -3.72
N TYR A 93 11.57 0.23 -4.13
CA TYR A 93 13.02 0.05 -4.22
C TYR A 93 13.32 -0.81 -5.44
N THR A 94 13.87 -0.18 -6.50
CA THR A 94 14.21 -0.85 -7.75
C THR A 94 15.74 -0.86 -7.91
N VAL A 95 16.37 -1.91 -7.39
CA VAL A 95 17.81 -2.14 -7.42
C VAL A 95 18.05 -3.64 -7.57
N PRO A 96 19.09 -4.08 -8.34
CA PRO A 96 19.48 -5.48 -8.38
C PRO A 96 19.76 -6.03 -6.97
N ALA A 97 19.34 -7.26 -6.68
CA ALA A 97 19.39 -7.83 -5.33
C ALA A 97 20.80 -7.79 -4.72
N MET A 98 21.81 -8.06 -5.53
CA MET A 98 23.21 -8.12 -5.07
C MET A 98 23.88 -6.74 -4.99
N GLU A 99 23.23 -5.71 -5.47
CA GLU A 99 23.69 -4.31 -5.41
C GLU A 99 22.85 -3.48 -4.42
N ALA A 100 21.94 -4.12 -3.69
CA ALA A 100 21.08 -3.44 -2.74
C ALA A 100 21.88 -2.95 -1.52
N ASP A 101 21.76 -1.66 -1.19
CA ASP A 101 22.24 -1.12 0.07
C ASP A 101 21.39 -1.62 1.23
N LEU A 102 22.04 -2.16 2.26
CA LEU A 102 21.34 -2.76 3.41
C LEU A 102 20.66 -1.73 4.31
N GLN A 103 21.15 -0.48 4.38
CA GLN A 103 20.50 0.56 5.16
C GLN A 103 19.22 1.01 4.47
N GLU A 104 19.27 1.23 3.14
CA GLU A 104 18.08 1.52 2.36
C GLU A 104 17.08 0.35 2.39
N ALA A 105 17.55 -0.89 2.28
CA ALA A 105 16.69 -2.08 2.39
C ALA A 105 15.97 -2.14 3.75
N ARG A 106 16.67 -1.83 4.87
CA ARG A 106 16.04 -1.70 6.19
C ARG A 106 14.99 -0.60 6.21
N GLN A 107 15.29 0.58 5.65
CA GLN A 107 14.33 1.69 5.59
C GLN A 107 13.06 1.35 4.80
N ILE A 108 13.18 0.55 3.73
CA ILE A 108 12.02 0.03 3.00
C ILE A 108 11.16 -0.87 3.91
N PHE A 109 11.78 -1.75 4.70
CA PHE A 109 11.06 -2.59 5.66
C PHE A 109 10.48 -1.78 6.82
N GLU A 110 11.20 -0.77 7.32
CA GLU A 110 10.66 0.15 8.35
C GLU A 110 9.35 0.76 7.88
N THR A 111 9.32 1.34 6.67
CA THR A 111 8.11 2.00 6.17
C THR A 111 7.03 1.01 5.73
N ASN A 112 7.39 -0.06 4.99
CA ASN A 112 6.41 -0.94 4.33
C ASN A 112 5.88 -2.05 5.23
N PHE A 113 6.56 -2.36 6.33
CA PHE A 113 6.26 -3.50 7.19
C PHE A 113 6.19 -3.13 8.67
N PHE A 114 7.28 -2.67 9.29
CA PHE A 114 7.30 -2.40 10.73
C PHE A 114 6.38 -1.24 11.14
N ALA A 115 6.37 -0.16 10.36
CA ALA A 115 5.44 0.95 10.57
C ALA A 115 3.98 0.50 10.51
N VAL A 116 3.64 -0.46 9.63
CA VAL A 116 2.28 -1.01 9.55
C VAL A 116 1.91 -1.75 10.83
N ILE A 117 2.83 -2.52 11.41
CA ILE A 117 2.61 -3.18 12.72
C ILE A 117 2.35 -2.14 13.80
N LEU A 118 3.25 -1.14 13.92
CA LEU A 118 3.14 -0.07 14.89
C LEU A 118 1.78 0.66 14.80
N ILE A 119 1.38 1.05 13.60
CA ILE A 119 0.11 1.75 13.37
C ILE A 119 -1.08 0.83 13.72
N CYS A 120 -1.06 -0.43 13.30
CA CYS A 120 -2.13 -1.37 13.62
C CYS A 120 -2.27 -1.58 15.14
N GLN A 121 -1.15 -1.74 15.86
CA GLN A 121 -1.14 -1.87 17.32
C GLN A 121 -1.67 -0.62 18.01
N THR A 122 -1.20 0.57 17.60
CA THR A 122 -1.60 1.85 18.19
C THR A 122 -3.09 2.14 17.97
N PHE A 123 -3.62 1.87 16.76
CA PHE A 123 -5.02 2.16 16.42
C PHE A 123 -5.99 1.04 16.80
N LEU A 124 -5.51 -0.12 17.26
CA LEU A 124 -6.35 -1.26 17.63
C LEU A 124 -7.48 -0.91 18.62
N PRO A 125 -7.27 -0.11 19.69
CA PRO A 125 -8.35 0.24 20.60
C PRO A 125 -9.53 0.91 19.92
N LEU A 126 -9.31 1.80 18.95
CA LEU A 126 -10.36 2.47 18.20
C LEU A 126 -11.07 1.51 17.21
N LEU A 127 -10.31 0.60 16.60
CA LEU A 127 -10.86 -0.44 15.72
C LEU A 127 -11.74 -1.43 16.49
N LEU A 128 -11.38 -1.78 17.72
CA LEU A 128 -12.19 -2.64 18.59
C LEU A 128 -13.51 -1.98 18.95
N LYS A 129 -13.51 -0.68 19.29
CA LYS A 129 -14.74 0.09 19.61
C LYS A 129 -15.74 0.03 18.44
N ALA A 130 -15.30 0.21 17.21
CA ALA A 130 -16.16 0.23 16.02
C ALA A 130 -16.38 -1.14 15.36
N LYS A 131 -15.70 -2.21 15.81
CA LYS A 131 -15.58 -3.48 15.09
C LYS A 131 -15.13 -3.22 13.63
N GLY A 132 -14.13 -2.38 13.50
CA GLY A 132 -13.68 -1.78 12.24
C GLY A 132 -12.93 -2.73 11.33
N SER A 133 -12.28 -2.15 10.32
CA SER A 133 -11.54 -2.91 9.32
C SER A 133 -10.16 -2.29 9.07
N ILE A 134 -9.13 -3.11 9.04
CA ILE A 134 -7.79 -2.77 8.59
C ILE A 134 -7.72 -3.07 7.09
N VAL A 135 -7.29 -2.09 6.31
CA VAL A 135 -7.09 -2.21 4.86
C VAL A 135 -5.60 -2.02 4.55
N GLN A 136 -4.96 -3.06 4.04
CA GLN A 136 -3.56 -3.04 3.68
C GLN A 136 -3.38 -2.82 2.18
N ILE A 137 -2.69 -1.78 1.76
CA ILE A 137 -2.36 -1.59 0.34
C ILE A 137 -1.13 -2.42 0.00
N GLY A 138 -1.39 -3.64 -0.43
CA GLY A 138 -0.41 -4.60 -0.91
C GLY A 138 -0.01 -4.35 -2.37
N SER A 139 0.61 -5.35 -3.00
CA SER A 139 1.09 -5.27 -4.39
C SER A 139 1.14 -6.64 -5.04
N VAL A 140 0.93 -6.70 -6.35
CA VAL A 140 1.24 -7.90 -7.16
C VAL A 140 2.71 -8.31 -7.03
N SER A 141 3.60 -7.37 -6.73
CA SER A 141 5.02 -7.64 -6.47
C SER A 141 5.27 -8.49 -5.23
N GLY A 142 4.31 -8.59 -4.32
CA GLY A 142 4.39 -9.51 -3.16
C GLY A 142 3.98 -10.94 -3.48
N VAL A 143 3.51 -11.23 -4.69
CA VAL A 143 3.07 -12.57 -5.12
C VAL A 143 3.75 -13.05 -6.40
N MET A 144 4.61 -12.23 -7.00
CA MET A 144 5.39 -12.60 -8.20
C MET A 144 6.81 -12.03 -8.12
N PRO A 145 7.82 -12.71 -8.70
CA PRO A 145 9.22 -12.28 -8.69
C PRO A 145 9.46 -11.15 -9.72
N TYR A 146 9.13 -9.91 -9.36
CA TYR A 146 9.34 -8.78 -10.25
C TYR A 146 10.81 -8.34 -10.20
N VAL A 147 11.55 -8.55 -11.30
CA VAL A 147 13.00 -8.34 -11.39
C VAL A 147 13.44 -6.95 -10.96
N PHE A 148 14.61 -6.83 -10.35
CA PHE A 148 15.19 -5.62 -9.73
C PHE A 148 14.37 -5.00 -8.59
N GLY A 149 13.36 -5.71 -8.10
CA GLY A 149 12.52 -5.27 -7.00
C GLY A 149 12.61 -6.16 -5.75
N SER A 150 13.67 -6.92 -5.56
CA SER A 150 13.77 -7.98 -4.54
C SER A 150 13.38 -7.52 -3.13
N VAL A 151 13.94 -6.41 -2.65
CA VAL A 151 13.65 -5.86 -1.32
C VAL A 151 12.19 -5.38 -1.23
N TYR A 152 11.71 -4.65 -2.23
CA TYR A 152 10.31 -4.21 -2.27
C TYR A 152 9.34 -5.39 -2.34
N ASN A 153 9.61 -6.37 -3.22
CA ASN A 153 8.79 -7.58 -3.33
C ASN A 153 8.71 -8.32 -2.00
N ALA A 154 9.87 -8.51 -1.34
CA ALA A 154 9.95 -9.16 -0.03
C ALA A 154 9.15 -8.38 1.04
N SER A 155 9.25 -7.05 1.08
CA SER A 155 8.47 -6.22 2.02
C SER A 155 6.96 -6.35 1.82
N LYS A 156 6.50 -6.43 0.55
CA LYS A 156 5.09 -6.61 0.23
C LYS A 156 4.60 -8.05 0.48
N ALA A 157 5.44 -9.05 0.24
CA ALA A 157 5.14 -10.44 0.63
C ALA A 157 5.01 -10.59 2.15
N ALA A 158 5.92 -9.98 2.91
CA ALA A 158 5.86 -9.93 4.37
C ALA A 158 4.56 -9.25 4.86
N LEU A 159 4.17 -8.12 4.25
CA LEU A 159 2.90 -7.44 4.55
C LEU A 159 1.69 -8.34 4.28
N HIS A 160 1.67 -9.11 3.17
CA HIS A 160 0.57 -10.02 2.86
C HIS A 160 0.46 -11.14 3.91
N SER A 161 1.57 -11.77 4.27
CA SER A 161 1.63 -12.82 5.29
C SER A 161 1.17 -12.30 6.66
N LEU A 162 1.67 -11.13 7.09
CA LEU A 162 1.23 -10.46 8.32
C LEU A 162 -0.28 -10.23 8.30
N SER A 163 -0.81 -9.70 7.18
CA SER A 163 -2.22 -9.37 7.04
C SER A 163 -3.13 -10.60 7.14
N ASP A 164 -2.72 -11.70 6.53
CA ASP A 164 -3.48 -12.96 6.59
C ASP A 164 -3.48 -13.57 7.99
N THR A 165 -2.37 -13.45 8.73
CA THR A 165 -2.27 -13.89 10.13
C THR A 165 -3.14 -13.00 11.02
N MET A 166 -2.97 -11.68 10.95
CA MET A 166 -3.78 -10.70 11.72
C MET A 166 -5.29 -10.89 11.48
N ARG A 167 -5.69 -11.24 10.26
CA ARG A 167 -7.09 -11.50 9.93
C ARG A 167 -7.70 -12.63 10.75
N ILE A 168 -6.92 -13.68 11.03
CA ILE A 168 -7.36 -14.83 11.84
C ILE A 168 -7.36 -14.41 13.32
N GLU A 169 -6.31 -13.74 13.77
CA GLU A 169 -6.12 -13.33 15.16
C GLU A 169 -7.17 -12.29 15.61
N LEU A 170 -7.56 -11.37 14.74
CA LEU A 170 -8.49 -10.29 15.06
C LEU A 170 -9.97 -10.63 14.79
N ALA A 171 -10.25 -11.72 14.07
CA ALA A 171 -11.61 -12.15 13.77
C ALA A 171 -12.49 -12.37 15.02
N PRO A 172 -12.01 -12.96 16.13
CA PRO A 172 -12.81 -13.13 17.35
C PRO A 172 -13.28 -11.81 17.96
N PHE A 173 -12.52 -10.71 17.72
CA PHE A 173 -12.84 -9.37 18.22
C PHE A 173 -13.70 -8.56 17.25
N GLY A 174 -14.10 -9.14 16.12
CA GLY A 174 -14.92 -8.49 15.11
C GLY A 174 -14.16 -7.51 14.19
N VAL A 175 -12.84 -7.40 14.33
CA VAL A 175 -12.00 -6.56 13.46
C VAL A 175 -11.64 -7.35 12.19
N LYS A 176 -11.87 -6.73 11.04
CA LYS A 176 -11.60 -7.35 9.73
C LYS A 176 -10.25 -6.87 9.20
N VAL A 177 -9.58 -7.73 8.43
CA VAL A 177 -8.35 -7.36 7.72
C VAL A 177 -8.52 -7.72 6.24
N VAL A 178 -8.32 -6.72 5.37
CA VAL A 178 -8.44 -6.83 3.91
C VAL A 178 -7.13 -6.39 3.27
N THR A 179 -6.58 -7.21 2.40
CA THR A 179 -5.38 -6.87 1.62
C THR A 179 -5.78 -6.54 0.19
N VAL A 180 -5.40 -5.34 -0.29
CA VAL A 180 -5.60 -4.95 -1.68
C VAL A 180 -4.35 -5.30 -2.46
N ILE A 181 -4.43 -6.29 -3.35
CA ILE A 181 -3.32 -6.70 -4.23
C ILE A 181 -3.30 -5.77 -5.43
N THR A 182 -2.51 -4.71 -5.29
CA THR A 182 -2.45 -3.60 -6.25
C THR A 182 -1.57 -3.94 -7.43
N GLY A 183 -2.13 -3.86 -8.64
CA GLY A 183 -1.40 -3.90 -9.91
C GLY A 183 -0.80 -2.55 -10.29
N GLY A 184 -0.58 -2.32 -11.60
CA GLY A 184 -0.10 -1.03 -12.11
C GLY A 184 -1.14 0.07 -11.89
N VAL A 185 -0.78 1.09 -11.09
CA VAL A 185 -1.61 2.28 -10.81
C VAL A 185 -0.74 3.52 -10.91
N GLN A 186 -1.23 4.54 -11.60
CA GLN A 186 -0.58 5.84 -11.71
C GLN A 186 -0.31 6.42 -10.31
N SER A 187 0.96 6.60 -9.97
CA SER A 187 1.36 7.09 -8.66
C SER A 187 2.76 7.66 -8.69
N ARG A 188 3.17 8.26 -7.58
CA ARG A 188 4.53 8.77 -7.40
C ARG A 188 5.53 7.74 -6.89
N ILE A 189 5.14 6.49 -6.73
CA ILE A 189 5.99 5.46 -6.12
C ILE A 189 7.22 5.11 -6.96
N ALA A 190 7.17 5.27 -8.29
CA ALA A 190 8.26 4.99 -9.23
C ALA A 190 9.24 6.16 -9.45
N ARG A 191 9.23 7.19 -8.60
CA ARG A 191 9.98 8.44 -8.78
C ARG A 191 11.48 8.35 -8.55
N GLU A 192 11.98 7.22 -8.18
CA GLU A 192 13.40 7.11 -7.90
C GLU A 192 14.16 7.06 -9.21
N ASP A 193 14.97 8.09 -9.47
CA ASP A 193 15.95 8.14 -10.53
C ASP A 193 17.16 7.28 -10.12
N ARG A 194 16.93 5.98 -10.01
CA ARG A 194 17.93 5.03 -9.60
C ARG A 194 18.76 4.60 -10.80
N GLN A 195 20.07 4.78 -10.68
CA GLN A 195 21.04 4.34 -11.66
C GLN A 195 21.78 3.10 -11.16
N LEU A 196 22.24 2.26 -12.11
CA LEU A 196 23.15 1.17 -11.79
C LEU A 196 24.51 1.72 -11.34
N ALA A 197 25.14 1.03 -10.41
CA ALA A 197 26.50 1.35 -9.98
C ALA A 197 27.51 1.30 -11.17
N PRO A 198 28.59 2.08 -11.11
CA PRO A 198 29.60 2.10 -12.18
C PRO A 198 30.22 0.74 -12.50
N ASP A 199 30.25 -0.18 -11.58
CA ASP A 199 30.76 -1.55 -11.67
C ASP A 199 29.68 -2.63 -11.71
N SER A 200 28.40 -2.22 -11.90
CA SER A 200 27.26 -3.13 -11.93
C SER A 200 27.42 -4.24 -12.98
N LEU A 201 27.06 -5.47 -12.57
CA LEU A 201 26.97 -6.63 -13.48
C LEU A 201 25.88 -6.46 -14.55
N TYR A 202 24.97 -5.51 -14.37
CA TYR A 202 23.80 -5.29 -15.23
C TYR A 202 23.98 -4.16 -16.24
N LYS A 203 25.20 -3.60 -16.37
CA LYS A 203 25.50 -2.55 -17.36
C LYS A 203 25.14 -2.91 -18.80
N GLY A 204 25.31 -4.18 -19.16
CA GLY A 204 25.01 -4.66 -20.51
C GLY A 204 23.52 -4.58 -20.89
N ILE A 205 22.64 -4.29 -19.92
CA ILE A 205 21.18 -4.14 -20.11
C ILE A 205 20.68 -2.82 -19.48
N LEU A 206 21.48 -1.78 -19.47
CA LEU A 206 21.13 -0.47 -18.90
C LEU A 206 19.81 0.09 -19.48
N PRO A 207 19.52 0.03 -20.79
CA PRO A 207 18.25 0.48 -21.33
C PRO A 207 17.04 -0.27 -20.75
N GLU A 208 17.16 -1.58 -20.58
CA GLU A 208 16.12 -2.45 -20.01
C GLU A 208 15.93 -2.18 -18.51
N TYR A 209 17.02 -1.91 -17.78
CA TYR A 209 16.94 -1.49 -16.39
C TYR A 209 16.20 -0.14 -16.24
N ASN A 210 16.57 0.87 -17.04
CA ASN A 210 15.89 2.18 -17.01
C ASN A 210 14.41 2.05 -17.36
N ARG A 211 14.05 1.23 -18.36
CA ARG A 211 12.65 0.90 -18.64
C ARG A 211 11.97 0.25 -17.45
N ARG A 212 12.65 -0.66 -16.73
CA ARG A 212 12.09 -1.34 -15.56
C ARG A 212 11.77 -0.38 -14.40
N VAL A 213 12.59 0.64 -14.19
CA VAL A 213 12.35 1.66 -13.14
C VAL A 213 10.98 2.32 -13.33
N GLN A 214 10.58 2.60 -14.56
CA GLN A 214 9.32 3.27 -14.90
C GLN A 214 8.18 2.31 -15.29
N HIS A 215 8.47 1.04 -15.55
CA HIS A 215 7.53 0.07 -16.13
C HIS A 215 6.21 -0.07 -15.36
N SER A 216 6.21 0.14 -14.04
CA SER A 216 4.97 0.06 -13.23
C SER A 216 3.96 1.16 -13.58
N GLN A 217 4.40 2.22 -14.27
CA GLN A 217 3.57 3.36 -14.69
C GLN A 217 3.10 3.22 -16.15
N GLU A 218 3.69 2.31 -16.94
CA GLU A 218 3.28 2.04 -18.32
C GLU A 218 1.90 1.37 -18.37
N GLY A 219 0.93 2.03 -19.04
CA GLY A 219 -0.45 1.53 -19.10
C GLY A 219 -1.14 1.41 -17.75
N ALA A 220 -0.61 2.08 -16.71
CA ALA A 220 -1.15 2.02 -15.37
C ALA A 220 -2.59 2.57 -15.31
N MET A 221 -3.43 1.93 -14.50
CA MET A 221 -4.79 2.39 -14.22
C MET A 221 -4.77 3.79 -13.58
N SER A 222 -5.71 4.64 -13.94
CA SER A 222 -5.90 5.92 -13.23
C SER A 222 -6.09 5.67 -11.72
N ARG A 223 -5.38 6.45 -10.89
CA ARG A 223 -5.50 6.34 -9.42
C ARG A 223 -6.92 6.62 -8.94
N ASP A 224 -7.67 7.48 -9.63
CA ASP A 224 -9.05 7.81 -9.24
C ASP A 224 -10.00 6.64 -9.55
N THR A 225 -9.86 6.01 -10.72
CA THR A 225 -10.60 4.80 -11.07
C THR A 225 -10.29 3.66 -10.09
N TYR A 226 -9.00 3.47 -9.78
CA TYR A 226 -8.55 2.49 -8.79
C TYR A 226 -9.18 2.75 -7.43
N ALA A 227 -9.09 3.99 -6.92
CA ALA A 227 -9.62 4.35 -5.62
C ALA A 227 -11.14 4.17 -5.53
N GLN A 228 -11.90 4.57 -6.56
CA GLN A 228 -13.34 4.37 -6.62
C GLN A 228 -13.72 2.88 -6.57
N SER A 229 -13.02 2.04 -7.33
CA SER A 229 -13.26 0.60 -7.36
C SER A 229 -12.93 -0.05 -6.02
N VAL A 230 -11.76 0.25 -5.43
CA VAL A 230 -11.32 -0.30 -4.13
C VAL A 230 -12.29 0.11 -3.03
N VAL A 231 -12.62 1.40 -2.92
CA VAL A 231 -13.52 1.91 -1.88
C VAL A 231 -14.93 1.34 -2.03
N ALA A 232 -15.46 1.22 -3.25
CA ALA A 232 -16.75 0.60 -3.48
C ALA A 232 -16.80 -0.86 -2.98
N GLN A 233 -15.73 -1.63 -3.20
CA GLN A 233 -15.63 -3.00 -2.71
C GLN A 233 -15.51 -3.07 -1.18
N ILE A 234 -14.69 -2.22 -0.56
CA ILE A 234 -14.48 -2.18 0.90
C ILE A 234 -15.79 -1.80 1.62
N VAL A 235 -16.44 -0.71 1.18
CA VAL A 235 -17.63 -0.18 1.84
C VAL A 235 -18.82 -1.13 1.69
N ARG A 236 -18.99 -1.80 0.55
CA ARG A 236 -20.04 -2.79 0.29
C ARG A 236 -19.96 -3.98 1.25
N HIS A 237 -18.75 -4.41 1.64
CA HIS A 237 -18.55 -5.59 2.47
C HIS A 237 -18.48 -5.30 3.98
N SER A 238 -18.60 -4.04 4.40
CA SER A 238 -18.45 -3.65 5.81
C SER A 238 -19.47 -4.30 6.75
N GLY A 239 -20.70 -4.57 6.29
CA GLY A 239 -21.76 -5.23 7.07
C GLY A 239 -21.82 -6.76 6.92
N SER A 240 -21.05 -7.35 6.03
CA SER A 240 -21.15 -8.79 5.72
C SER A 240 -20.24 -9.64 6.60
N ARG A 241 -20.74 -10.81 7.05
CA ARG A 241 -19.88 -11.84 7.66
C ARG A 241 -18.91 -12.45 6.65
N SER A 242 -19.29 -12.47 5.36
CA SER A 242 -18.43 -12.93 4.27
C SER A 242 -17.87 -11.72 3.53
N TYR A 243 -16.56 -11.51 3.61
CA TYR A 243 -15.84 -10.46 2.89
C TYR A 243 -14.61 -11.06 2.19
N LYS A 244 -14.21 -10.41 1.09
CA LYS A 244 -13.01 -10.85 0.37
C LYS A 244 -11.76 -10.53 1.17
N LYS A 245 -10.93 -11.53 1.41
CA LYS A 245 -9.65 -11.38 2.12
C LYS A 245 -8.66 -10.56 1.29
N TRP A 246 -8.61 -10.86 0.00
CA TRP A 246 -7.77 -10.23 -1.00
C TRP A 246 -8.64 -9.59 -2.08
N LEU A 247 -8.44 -8.29 -2.30
CA LEU A 247 -9.05 -7.52 -3.39
C LEU A 247 -7.98 -7.28 -4.46
N TRP A 248 -8.23 -7.72 -5.67
CA TRP A 248 -7.32 -7.55 -6.79
C TRP A 248 -7.77 -6.37 -7.65
N GLU A 249 -6.97 -5.29 -7.67
CA GLU A 249 -7.31 -4.08 -8.39
C GLU A 249 -6.07 -3.41 -9.01
N GLY A 250 -6.27 -2.66 -10.10
CA GLY A 250 -5.18 -2.06 -10.87
C GLY A 250 -4.82 -2.88 -12.12
N ASN A 251 -4.02 -2.28 -13.02
CA ASN A 251 -3.66 -2.91 -14.29
C ASN A 251 -2.94 -4.25 -14.06
N LYS A 252 -3.30 -5.25 -14.85
CA LYS A 252 -2.79 -6.64 -14.82
C LYS A 252 -3.04 -7.41 -13.51
N SER A 253 -3.64 -6.82 -12.45
CA SER A 253 -3.84 -7.51 -11.17
C SER A 253 -4.69 -8.78 -11.31
N LYS A 254 -5.80 -8.73 -12.06
CA LYS A 254 -6.67 -9.88 -12.29
C LYS A 254 -6.01 -10.97 -13.14
N LEU A 255 -5.18 -10.60 -14.11
CA LEU A 255 -4.38 -11.55 -14.88
C LEU A 255 -3.39 -12.27 -13.96
N ILE A 256 -2.68 -11.53 -13.11
CA ILE A 256 -1.75 -12.11 -12.13
C ILE A 256 -2.50 -12.99 -11.13
N GLN A 257 -3.68 -12.59 -10.67
CA GLN A 257 -4.55 -13.44 -9.84
C GLN A 257 -4.83 -14.79 -10.49
N LEU A 258 -5.19 -14.78 -11.78
CA LEU A 258 -5.45 -16.00 -12.53
C LEU A 258 -4.19 -16.87 -12.65
N LEU A 259 -3.03 -16.26 -12.91
CA LEU A 259 -1.76 -16.96 -13.07
C LEU A 259 -1.27 -17.57 -11.75
N VAL A 260 -1.40 -16.85 -10.62
CA VAL A 260 -0.96 -17.32 -9.29
C VAL A 260 -1.96 -18.29 -8.68
N GLY A 261 -3.25 -18.12 -8.92
CA GLY A 261 -4.32 -18.99 -8.42
C GLY A 261 -4.54 -20.28 -9.23
N GLY A 262 -3.96 -20.36 -10.45
CA GLY A 262 -3.95 -21.54 -11.29
C GLY A 262 -2.69 -22.38 -11.05
N TRP A 263 -2.69 -23.61 -11.59
CA TRP A 263 -1.54 -24.54 -11.52
C TRP A 263 -0.35 -24.11 -12.40
N LEU A 264 -0.19 -22.81 -12.66
CA LEU A 264 0.89 -22.29 -13.47
C LEU A 264 2.18 -22.23 -12.66
N TRP A 265 3.14 -22.94 -13.16
CA TRP A 265 4.48 -23.15 -12.67
C TRP A 265 5.21 -21.81 -12.40
N PHE A 266 5.82 -21.65 -11.23
CA PHE A 266 6.61 -20.47 -10.86
C PHE A 266 7.69 -20.11 -11.90
N GLY A 267 8.25 -21.08 -12.61
CA GLY A 267 9.20 -20.86 -13.71
C GLY A 267 8.65 -20.07 -14.90
N LEU A 268 7.33 -19.90 -15.04
CA LEU A 268 6.76 -19.04 -16.08
C LEU A 268 7.15 -17.57 -15.84
N PHE A 269 7.10 -17.12 -14.60
CA PHE A 269 7.53 -15.74 -14.25
C PHE A 269 9.03 -15.55 -14.48
N ASP A 270 9.85 -16.53 -14.14
CA ASP A 270 11.30 -16.49 -14.38
C ASP A 270 11.61 -16.34 -15.87
N TRP A 271 10.98 -17.16 -16.71
CA TRP A 271 11.14 -17.09 -18.17
C TRP A 271 10.63 -15.76 -18.73
N MET A 272 9.45 -15.32 -18.30
CA MET A 272 8.81 -14.07 -18.76
C MET A 272 9.67 -12.86 -18.43
N PHE A 273 10.14 -12.72 -17.19
CA PHE A 273 10.93 -11.57 -16.77
C PHE A 273 12.36 -11.61 -17.32
N ALA A 274 12.98 -12.80 -17.41
CA ALA A 274 14.29 -12.95 -18.05
C ALA A 274 14.26 -12.52 -19.54
N ARG A 275 13.15 -12.80 -20.25
CA ARG A 275 12.95 -12.38 -21.64
C ARG A 275 12.56 -10.90 -21.74
N MET A 276 11.63 -10.42 -20.90
CA MET A 276 11.12 -9.04 -20.93
C MET A 276 12.22 -8.02 -20.68
N PHE A 277 13.18 -8.34 -19.81
CA PHE A 277 14.29 -7.47 -19.43
C PHE A 277 15.65 -7.96 -19.95
N ASP A 278 15.66 -8.83 -20.97
CA ASP A 278 16.84 -9.29 -21.71
C ASP A 278 18.00 -9.78 -20.83
N LEU A 279 17.72 -10.41 -19.69
CA LEU A 279 18.76 -10.92 -18.77
C LEU A 279 19.73 -11.90 -19.45
N LYS A 280 19.32 -12.53 -20.56
CA LYS A 280 20.17 -13.43 -21.37
C LYS A 280 21.32 -12.70 -22.09
N LYS A 281 21.26 -11.36 -22.23
CA LYS A 281 22.37 -10.56 -22.78
C LYS A 281 23.57 -10.46 -21.84
N LEU A 282 23.35 -10.71 -20.55
CA LEU A 282 24.43 -10.79 -19.56
C LEU A 282 25.14 -12.12 -19.75
N LYS A 283 26.18 -12.14 -20.62
CA LYS A 283 27.07 -13.30 -20.77
C LYS A 283 28.00 -13.36 -19.55
N ARG A 284 28.18 -14.55 -18.99
CA ARG A 284 29.31 -14.83 -18.12
C ARG A 284 30.58 -14.79 -19.01
N GLU A 285 31.49 -13.85 -18.77
CA GLU A 285 32.89 -14.02 -19.15
C GLU A 285 33.53 -15.07 -18.25
#